data_cded7df20d91fbf9af50fd25899854e3
#
_entry.id   cded7df20d91fbf9af50fd25899854e3
#
_cell.length_a   1.000
_cell.length_b   1.000
_cell.length_c   1.000
_cell.angle_alpha   90.00
_cell.angle_beta   90.00
_cell.angle_gamma   90.00
#
_symmetry.space_group_name_H-M   'P 1'
#
loop_
_entity.id
_entity.type
_entity.pdbx_description
1 polymer ?
#
loop_
_entity_poly.entity_id
_entity_poly.type
_entity_poly.pdbx_seq_one_letter_code
_entity_poly.pdbx_strand_id
1 'polypeptide(L)'
;MRTFTAGLAGAWAVLAIILSAAALISPEERLQAPFNDSRLGGVAVIERLHPSAAGSGLELGDRLLEVDGAPYQAFSFSGGRLVAPDASGRAITYLVEKRDGRRVTATAMPVPASEMRTRMGVAFHFLLLCVAIIYMVTAGIVWWVKPGRSGAWALVLFASTMAVQLATTLHADSILWADMRVAVNVPLMGASIFHLFTTYPLEPAWVVRHHRVHTVPYAAAVALIALVLLAEPLGFSPALPWALSFLFTVALSAASIAVLGVERRRHGAGPMKDAADVVFFSALLSFAPVLLILLLEWVLVTPLPYYLALLWVFVFPVAVGFGIARRQLFDVRNLAKSSAAYGAATLGITGAFALVITFADTLVTRFGVSERGAQLALLFVALLLFDPVRRRMQALVDRFFDRDRAAYRVAVREISEAMVSMLSLNEIADRILVALTDTMGVQRAVVLLADEEGRTLRPIASRGDWDDDGLVLDIPSTHPIWKHLWMRREDLTRIDFDEERDVETREQCRDIFDTLEVALLVPILYGVDLLGVIAVGRK
;
A
#
# COMPACT_ATOMS: atom_id res chain seq x y z
N MET A 1 24.68 -0.35 -6.18
CA MET A 1 23.71 -1.39 -6.57
C MET A 1 22.26 -0.94 -6.31
N ARG A 2 21.86 -0.53 -5.09
CA ARG A 2 20.49 -0.09 -4.76
C ARG A 2 19.99 1.05 -5.66
N THR A 3 20.80 2.09 -5.89
CA THR A 3 20.42 3.22 -6.76
C THR A 3 20.20 2.80 -8.21
N PHE A 4 21.04 1.89 -8.71
CA PHE A 4 20.90 1.36 -10.07
C PHE A 4 19.62 0.55 -10.24
N THR A 5 19.32 -0.38 -9.32
CA THR A 5 18.08 -1.19 -9.38
C THR A 5 16.83 -0.35 -9.19
N ALA A 6 16.86 0.66 -8.30
CA ALA A 6 15.77 1.60 -8.13
C ALA A 6 15.54 2.43 -9.40
N GLY A 7 16.62 2.91 -10.03
CA GLY A 7 16.56 3.65 -11.30
C GLY A 7 15.99 2.82 -12.44
N LEU A 8 16.41 1.56 -12.57
CA LEU A 8 15.89 0.63 -13.59
C LEU A 8 14.39 0.32 -13.39
N ALA A 9 13.99 0.01 -12.15
CA ALA A 9 12.60 -0.26 -11.81
C ALA A 9 11.72 0.98 -12.05
N GLY A 10 12.21 2.17 -11.65
CA GLY A 10 11.52 3.43 -11.90
C GLY A 10 11.37 3.75 -13.38
N ALA A 11 12.44 3.56 -14.17
CA ALA A 11 12.40 3.76 -15.62
C ALA A 11 11.40 2.81 -16.31
N TRP A 12 11.35 1.54 -15.88
CA TRP A 12 10.38 0.57 -16.35
C TRP A 12 8.95 1.00 -16.07
N ALA A 13 8.66 1.49 -14.86
CA ALA A 13 7.34 1.98 -14.48
C ALA A 13 6.94 3.25 -15.24
N VAL A 14 7.86 4.20 -15.39
CA VAL A 14 7.62 5.42 -16.17
C VAL A 14 7.34 5.09 -17.64
N LEU A 15 8.10 4.18 -18.23
CA LEU A 15 7.83 3.70 -19.59
C LEU A 15 6.43 3.09 -19.71
N ALA A 16 6.02 2.26 -18.77
CA ALA A 16 4.68 1.66 -18.76
C ALA A 16 3.58 2.72 -18.66
N ILE A 17 3.76 3.73 -17.81
CA ILE A 17 2.81 4.86 -17.67
C ILE A 17 2.73 5.67 -18.96
N ILE A 18 3.88 5.99 -19.58
CA ILE A 18 3.93 6.77 -20.85
C ILE A 18 3.23 6.00 -21.96
N LEU A 19 3.53 4.72 -22.15
CA LEU A 19 2.89 3.89 -23.17
C LEU A 19 1.39 3.78 -22.94
N SER A 20 0.97 3.64 -21.69
CA SER A 20 -0.44 3.57 -21.35
C SER A 20 -1.17 4.90 -21.54
N ALA A 21 -0.52 6.02 -21.21
CA ALA A 21 -1.05 7.36 -21.46
C ALA A 21 -1.13 7.67 -22.98
N ALA A 22 -0.12 7.29 -23.75
CA ALA A 22 -0.12 7.42 -25.19
C ALA A 22 -1.28 6.65 -25.83
N ALA A 23 -1.53 5.42 -25.38
CA ALA A 23 -2.66 4.63 -25.84
C ALA A 23 -4.03 5.24 -25.45
N LEU A 24 -4.08 6.03 -24.38
CA LEU A 24 -5.29 6.75 -23.98
C LEU A 24 -5.58 7.94 -24.91
N ILE A 25 -4.54 8.70 -25.27
CA ILE A 25 -4.64 9.94 -26.06
C ILE A 25 -4.81 9.61 -27.55
N SER A 26 -4.02 8.68 -28.06
CA SER A 26 -4.01 8.27 -29.46
C SER A 26 -4.29 6.76 -29.51
N PRO A 27 -5.56 6.37 -29.50
CA PRO A 27 -5.90 4.96 -29.64
C PRO A 27 -5.37 4.46 -30.99
N GLU A 28 -4.56 3.40 -30.94
CA GLU A 28 -4.13 2.74 -32.16
C GLU A 28 -5.40 2.28 -32.92
N GLU A 29 -5.43 2.49 -34.24
CA GLU A 29 -6.45 1.94 -35.12
C GLU A 29 -6.29 0.42 -35.31
N ARG A 30 -5.85 -0.28 -34.27
CA ARG A 30 -5.74 -1.72 -34.31
C ARG A 30 -7.13 -2.34 -34.34
N LEU A 31 -7.25 -3.32 -35.21
CA LEU A 31 -8.44 -4.15 -35.25
C LEU A 31 -8.44 -5.10 -34.05
N GLN A 32 -9.60 -5.19 -33.41
CA GLN A 32 -9.84 -6.13 -32.32
C GLN A 32 -11.13 -6.91 -32.55
N ALA A 33 -11.34 -7.99 -31.80
CA ALA A 33 -12.58 -8.74 -31.83
C ALA A 33 -13.77 -7.83 -31.51
N PRO A 34 -14.93 -8.05 -32.14
CA PRO A 34 -16.13 -7.25 -31.87
C PRO A 34 -16.79 -7.63 -30.53
N PHE A 35 -16.00 -8.09 -29.58
CA PHE A 35 -16.41 -8.40 -28.22
C PHE A 35 -15.24 -8.18 -27.25
N ASN A 36 -15.58 -7.98 -25.98
CA ASN A 36 -14.64 -8.06 -24.88
C ASN A 36 -14.85 -9.40 -24.17
N ASP A 37 -13.74 -10.01 -23.74
CA ASP A 37 -13.74 -11.25 -23.00
C ASP A 37 -13.17 -11.05 -21.58
N SER A 38 -13.66 -11.86 -20.64
CA SER A 38 -12.99 -12.06 -19.36
C SER A 38 -12.27 -13.40 -19.36
N ARG A 39 -11.06 -13.42 -18.81
CA ARG A 39 -10.18 -14.59 -18.80
C ARG A 39 -10.17 -15.24 -17.42
N LEU A 40 -11.30 -15.76 -17.00
CA LEU A 40 -11.43 -16.46 -15.73
C LEU A 40 -10.95 -17.91 -15.83
N GLY A 41 -9.97 -18.28 -15.02
CA GLY A 41 -9.50 -19.66 -14.94
C GLY A 41 -8.92 -20.22 -16.25
N GLY A 42 -8.40 -19.36 -17.14
CA GLY A 42 -7.83 -19.79 -18.43
C GLY A 42 -8.87 -19.97 -19.53
N VAL A 43 -10.11 -19.59 -19.26
CA VAL A 43 -11.23 -19.64 -20.22
C VAL A 43 -11.64 -18.22 -20.56
N ALA A 44 -11.79 -17.91 -21.84
CA ALA A 44 -12.35 -16.63 -22.28
C ALA A 44 -13.87 -16.73 -22.36
N VAL A 45 -14.56 -15.83 -21.67
CA VAL A 45 -16.02 -15.70 -21.69
C VAL A 45 -16.38 -14.32 -22.25
N ILE A 46 -17.29 -14.26 -23.22
CA ILE A 46 -17.74 -13.03 -23.85
C ILE A 46 -18.57 -12.22 -22.87
N GLU A 47 -18.08 -11.06 -22.45
CA GLU A 47 -18.76 -10.16 -21.52
C GLU A 47 -19.51 -9.03 -22.20
N ARG A 48 -19.03 -8.60 -23.36
CA ARG A 48 -19.60 -7.49 -24.09
C ARG A 48 -19.50 -7.72 -25.59
N LEU A 49 -20.57 -7.45 -26.32
CA LEU A 49 -20.62 -7.53 -27.77
C LEU A 49 -20.74 -6.12 -28.37
N HIS A 50 -20.02 -5.91 -29.46
CA HIS A 50 -20.21 -4.74 -30.30
C HIS A 50 -21.50 -4.89 -31.11
N PRO A 51 -22.25 -3.79 -31.43
CA PRO A 51 -23.46 -3.87 -32.24
C PRO A 51 -23.27 -4.53 -33.61
N SER A 52 -22.07 -4.40 -34.21
CA SER A 52 -21.74 -5.05 -35.48
C SER A 52 -21.69 -6.58 -35.43
N ALA A 53 -21.55 -7.14 -34.24
CA ALA A 53 -21.60 -8.59 -34.04
C ALA A 53 -23.04 -9.12 -33.89
N ALA A 54 -24.05 -8.25 -33.93
CA ALA A 54 -25.45 -8.67 -33.89
C ALA A 54 -25.77 -9.57 -35.09
N GLY A 55 -26.27 -10.78 -34.82
CA GLY A 55 -26.58 -11.78 -35.85
C GLY A 55 -25.37 -12.64 -36.29
N SER A 56 -24.17 -12.44 -35.78
CA SER A 56 -23.01 -13.29 -36.05
C SER A 56 -23.09 -14.69 -35.41
N GLY A 57 -24.01 -14.92 -34.49
CA GLY A 57 -24.10 -16.13 -33.68
C GLY A 57 -23.34 -16.07 -32.35
N LEU A 58 -22.66 -14.94 -32.06
CA LEU A 58 -22.04 -14.66 -30.77
C LEU A 58 -23.06 -14.11 -29.77
N GLU A 59 -23.00 -14.55 -28.53
CA GLU A 59 -23.87 -14.11 -27.44
C GLU A 59 -23.06 -13.83 -26.17
N LEU A 60 -23.64 -13.03 -25.28
CA LEU A 60 -23.04 -12.77 -23.97
C LEU A 60 -23.00 -14.04 -23.11
N GLY A 61 -21.84 -14.33 -22.56
CA GLY A 61 -21.61 -15.53 -21.75
C GLY A 61 -21.16 -16.75 -22.54
N ASP A 62 -20.96 -16.63 -23.86
CA ASP A 62 -20.35 -17.67 -24.67
C ASP A 62 -18.90 -17.88 -24.26
N ARG A 63 -18.46 -19.15 -24.26
CA ARG A 63 -17.10 -19.54 -23.98
C ARG A 63 -16.33 -19.71 -25.29
N LEU A 64 -15.24 -19.00 -25.46
CA LEU A 64 -14.41 -19.07 -26.65
C LEU A 64 -13.52 -20.34 -26.61
N LEU A 65 -13.57 -21.13 -27.67
CA LEU A 65 -12.79 -22.36 -27.81
C LEU A 65 -11.70 -22.24 -28.88
N GLU A 66 -12.03 -21.68 -30.06
CA GLU A 66 -11.09 -21.55 -31.18
C GLU A 66 -11.28 -20.19 -31.89
N VAL A 67 -10.20 -19.72 -32.48
CA VAL A 67 -10.18 -18.54 -33.35
C VAL A 67 -9.51 -18.94 -34.67
N ASP A 68 -10.23 -18.80 -35.79
CA ASP A 68 -9.78 -19.22 -37.12
C ASP A 68 -9.28 -20.68 -37.18
N GLY A 69 -9.93 -21.59 -36.45
CA GLY A 69 -9.57 -23.01 -36.39
C GLY A 69 -8.39 -23.34 -35.47
N ALA A 70 -7.75 -22.36 -34.88
CA ALA A 70 -6.71 -22.57 -33.88
C ALA A 70 -7.30 -22.56 -32.46
N PRO A 71 -6.95 -23.50 -31.58
CA PRO A 71 -7.39 -23.50 -30.20
C PRO A 71 -7.02 -22.19 -29.49
N TYR A 72 -8.00 -21.56 -28.84
CA TYR A 72 -7.76 -20.35 -28.10
C TYR A 72 -7.02 -20.65 -26.79
N GLN A 73 -5.89 -20.00 -26.60
CA GLN A 73 -5.08 -20.10 -25.37
C GLN A 73 -5.03 -18.73 -24.70
N ALA A 74 -5.80 -18.57 -23.62
CA ALA A 74 -5.98 -17.28 -22.95
C ALA A 74 -4.70 -16.60 -22.46
N PHE A 75 -3.63 -17.38 -22.25
CA PHE A 75 -2.34 -16.90 -21.72
C PHE A 75 -1.18 -17.04 -22.71
N SER A 76 -1.47 -17.26 -24.00
CA SER A 76 -0.45 -17.33 -25.05
C SER A 76 -0.17 -15.94 -25.63
N PHE A 77 1.10 -15.62 -25.88
CA PHE A 77 1.50 -14.36 -26.53
C PHE A 77 1.17 -14.38 -28.02
N SER A 78 1.13 -15.52 -28.64
CA SER A 78 0.83 -15.70 -30.07
C SER A 78 -0.54 -16.31 -30.32
N GLY A 79 -0.95 -17.27 -29.52
CA GLY A 79 -2.22 -18.01 -29.66
C GLY A 79 -3.41 -17.43 -28.92
N GLY A 80 -3.19 -16.48 -28.00
CA GLY A 80 -4.25 -15.75 -27.30
C GLY A 80 -4.80 -14.54 -28.05
N ARG A 81 -4.42 -14.35 -29.31
CA ARG A 81 -4.93 -13.24 -30.13
C ARG A 81 -6.31 -13.55 -30.66
N LEU A 82 -7.25 -12.68 -30.36
CA LEU A 82 -8.63 -12.74 -30.86
C LEU A 82 -8.75 -12.30 -32.32
N VAL A 83 -7.70 -11.66 -32.85
CA VAL A 83 -7.62 -11.12 -34.21
C VAL A 83 -6.20 -11.31 -34.73
N ALA A 84 -6.08 -11.91 -35.90
CA ALA A 84 -4.78 -12.04 -36.57
C ALA A 84 -4.26 -10.66 -37.03
N PRO A 85 -2.93 -10.45 -37.09
CA PRO A 85 -2.35 -9.17 -37.51
C PRO A 85 -2.72 -8.73 -38.94
N ASP A 86 -3.06 -9.69 -39.79
CA ASP A 86 -3.43 -9.52 -41.22
C ASP A 86 -4.93 -9.48 -41.45
N ALA A 87 -5.74 -9.38 -40.39
CA ALA A 87 -7.20 -9.50 -40.46
C ALA A 87 -7.93 -8.27 -41.01
N SER A 88 -7.21 -7.29 -41.59
CA SER A 88 -7.86 -6.10 -42.18
C SER A 88 -8.81 -6.48 -43.31
N GLY A 89 -10.11 -6.22 -43.09
CA GLY A 89 -11.16 -6.52 -44.08
C GLY A 89 -11.59 -7.97 -44.20
N ARG A 90 -11.09 -8.88 -43.31
CA ARG A 90 -11.47 -10.29 -43.29
C ARG A 90 -12.34 -10.60 -42.07
N ALA A 91 -13.42 -11.35 -42.30
CA ALA A 91 -14.20 -11.91 -41.19
C ALA A 91 -13.42 -13.02 -40.49
N ILE A 92 -13.49 -13.06 -39.17
CA ILE A 92 -12.82 -14.04 -38.30
C ILE A 92 -13.85 -15.04 -37.83
N THR A 93 -13.44 -16.31 -37.81
CA THR A 93 -14.28 -17.41 -37.37
C THR A 93 -13.97 -17.76 -35.92
N TYR A 94 -14.99 -17.75 -35.07
CA TYR A 94 -14.93 -18.09 -33.66
C TYR A 94 -15.72 -19.36 -33.39
N LEU A 95 -15.10 -20.39 -32.81
CA LEU A 95 -15.83 -21.53 -32.25
C LEU A 95 -16.13 -21.22 -30.78
N VAL A 96 -17.41 -21.15 -30.46
CA VAL A 96 -17.87 -20.84 -29.11
C VAL A 96 -18.75 -21.95 -28.55
N GLU A 97 -18.66 -22.15 -27.24
CA GLU A 97 -19.55 -23.03 -26.49
C GLU A 97 -20.61 -22.16 -25.79
N LYS A 98 -21.86 -22.38 -26.15
CA LYS A 98 -23.00 -21.71 -25.56
C LYS A 98 -23.22 -22.13 -24.09
N ARG A 99 -23.98 -21.37 -23.34
CA ARG A 99 -24.33 -21.72 -21.92
C ARG A 99 -25.05 -23.06 -21.79
N ASP A 100 -25.70 -23.55 -22.85
CA ASP A 100 -26.36 -24.85 -22.91
C ASP A 100 -25.43 -26.01 -23.33
N GLY A 101 -24.12 -25.72 -23.51
CA GLY A 101 -23.12 -26.69 -23.92
C GLY A 101 -23.04 -26.95 -25.41
N ARG A 102 -23.89 -26.33 -26.25
CA ARG A 102 -23.78 -26.45 -27.72
C ARG A 102 -22.59 -25.67 -28.26
N ARG A 103 -21.87 -26.27 -29.20
CA ARG A 103 -20.79 -25.60 -29.91
C ARG A 103 -21.33 -24.97 -31.20
N VAL A 104 -21.05 -23.69 -31.37
CA VAL A 104 -21.50 -22.91 -32.52
C VAL A 104 -20.32 -22.20 -33.13
N THR A 105 -20.23 -22.25 -34.48
CA THR A 105 -19.26 -21.46 -35.23
C THR A 105 -19.91 -20.14 -35.58
N ALA A 106 -19.32 -19.05 -35.10
CA ALA A 106 -19.75 -17.69 -35.37
C ALA A 106 -18.71 -16.97 -36.22
N THR A 107 -19.14 -16.10 -37.12
CA THR A 107 -18.23 -15.32 -37.95
C THR A 107 -18.52 -13.86 -37.76
N ALA A 108 -17.49 -13.06 -37.46
CA ALA A 108 -17.65 -11.63 -37.23
C ALA A 108 -16.49 -10.83 -37.79
N MET A 109 -16.79 -9.60 -38.21
CA MET A 109 -15.77 -8.65 -38.67
C MET A 109 -15.07 -8.02 -37.45
N PRO A 110 -13.73 -7.91 -37.49
CA PRO A 110 -13.02 -7.15 -36.48
C PRO A 110 -13.39 -5.66 -36.54
N VAL A 111 -13.35 -5.00 -35.40
CA VAL A 111 -13.67 -3.57 -35.26
C VAL A 111 -12.46 -2.79 -34.75
N PRO A 112 -12.35 -1.48 -35.05
CA PRO A 112 -11.32 -0.65 -34.45
C PRO A 112 -11.40 -0.66 -32.92
N ALA A 113 -10.28 -0.73 -32.23
CA ALA A 113 -10.23 -0.72 -30.77
C ALA A 113 -10.91 0.52 -30.17
N SER A 114 -10.90 1.63 -30.89
CA SER A 114 -11.58 2.88 -30.51
C SER A 114 -13.10 2.71 -30.37
N GLU A 115 -13.74 1.86 -31.18
CA GLU A 115 -15.20 1.63 -31.16
C GLU A 115 -15.63 0.76 -29.95
N MET A 116 -14.74 -0.09 -29.46
CA MET A 116 -15.01 -0.92 -28.28
C MET A 116 -14.82 -0.15 -26.96
N ARG A 117 -14.18 1.01 -26.98
CA ARG A 117 -13.94 1.83 -25.79
C ARG A 117 -15.23 2.48 -25.31
N THR A 118 -15.49 2.35 -24.01
CA THR A 118 -16.54 3.12 -23.35
C THR A 118 -15.97 4.38 -22.71
N ARG A 119 -16.76 5.43 -22.61
CA ARG A 119 -16.39 6.64 -21.86
C ARG A 119 -16.02 6.29 -20.41
N MET A 120 -16.74 5.35 -19.81
CA MET A 120 -16.46 4.84 -18.47
C MET A 120 -15.09 4.13 -18.41
N GLY A 121 -14.79 3.24 -19.35
CA GLY A 121 -13.49 2.55 -19.42
C GLY A 121 -12.32 3.52 -19.59
N VAL A 122 -12.48 4.56 -20.42
CA VAL A 122 -11.46 5.62 -20.58
C VAL A 122 -11.27 6.39 -19.28
N ALA A 123 -12.35 6.77 -18.58
CA ALA A 123 -12.27 7.47 -17.31
C ALA A 123 -11.59 6.61 -16.23
N PHE A 124 -11.92 5.32 -16.17
CA PHE A 124 -11.25 4.39 -15.25
C PHE A 124 -9.77 4.22 -15.55
N HIS A 125 -9.42 4.07 -16.82
CA HIS A 125 -8.02 3.97 -17.21
C HIS A 125 -7.23 5.21 -16.80
N PHE A 126 -7.79 6.39 -17.02
CA PHE A 126 -7.20 7.66 -16.57
C PHE A 126 -7.02 7.68 -15.04
N LEU A 127 -8.03 7.26 -14.28
CA LEU A 127 -7.94 7.20 -12.82
C LEU A 127 -6.88 6.21 -12.34
N LEU A 128 -6.77 5.04 -12.95
CA LEU A 128 -5.71 4.08 -12.63
C LEU A 128 -4.31 4.61 -12.95
N LEU A 129 -4.17 5.37 -14.05
CA LEU A 129 -2.91 6.07 -14.34
C LEU A 129 -2.57 7.11 -13.27
N CYS A 130 -3.57 7.86 -12.77
CA CYS A 130 -3.37 8.78 -11.66
C CYS A 130 -2.88 8.03 -10.41
N VAL A 131 -3.46 6.87 -10.09
CA VAL A 131 -3.01 6.04 -8.97
C VAL A 131 -1.58 5.54 -9.19
N ALA A 132 -1.25 5.08 -10.40
CA ALA A 132 0.12 4.66 -10.75
C ALA A 132 1.14 5.81 -10.56
N ILE A 133 0.77 7.03 -10.96
CA ILE A 133 1.60 8.22 -10.75
C ILE A 133 1.77 8.51 -9.25
N ILE A 134 0.72 8.38 -8.43
CA ILE A 134 0.80 8.57 -6.98
C ILE A 134 1.82 7.58 -6.37
N TYR A 135 1.83 6.32 -6.80
CA TYR A 135 2.83 5.35 -6.38
C TYR A 135 4.25 5.83 -6.67
N MET A 136 4.49 6.26 -7.91
CA MET A 136 5.81 6.70 -8.35
C MET A 136 6.27 7.99 -7.66
N VAL A 137 5.38 8.98 -7.54
CA VAL A 137 5.67 10.25 -6.86
C VAL A 137 5.97 10.01 -5.39
N THR A 138 5.15 9.21 -4.69
CA THR A 138 5.38 8.90 -3.27
C THR A 138 6.72 8.19 -3.07
N ALA A 139 7.02 7.18 -3.89
CA ALA A 139 8.29 6.46 -3.81
C ALA A 139 9.48 7.37 -4.13
N GLY A 140 9.35 8.26 -5.12
CA GLY A 140 10.38 9.24 -5.49
C GLY A 140 10.66 10.24 -4.37
N ILE A 141 9.62 10.77 -3.73
CA ILE A 141 9.75 11.69 -2.58
C ILE A 141 10.47 10.97 -1.43
N VAL A 142 10.04 9.75 -1.07
CA VAL A 142 10.66 8.97 0.00
C VAL A 142 12.12 8.66 -0.31
N TRP A 143 12.43 8.31 -1.55
CA TRP A 143 13.80 8.06 -1.99
C TRP A 143 14.66 9.32 -1.89
N TRP A 144 14.12 10.47 -2.26
CA TRP A 144 14.84 11.74 -2.15
C TRP A 144 15.10 12.14 -0.69
N VAL A 145 14.08 12.04 0.17
CA VAL A 145 14.19 12.41 1.60
C VAL A 145 15.10 11.45 2.37
N LYS A 146 15.08 10.16 2.05
CA LYS A 146 15.81 9.10 2.76
C LYS A 146 16.59 8.21 1.77
N PRO A 147 17.58 8.77 1.03
CA PRO A 147 18.35 7.99 0.07
C PRO A 147 19.16 6.91 0.78
N GLY A 148 19.17 5.71 0.22
CA GLY A 148 19.98 4.60 0.73
C GLY A 148 19.38 3.75 1.83
N ARG A 149 18.25 4.15 2.46
CA ARG A 149 17.55 3.31 3.42
C ARG A 149 16.91 2.09 2.75
N SER A 150 16.99 0.94 3.40
CA SER A 150 16.42 -0.33 2.90
C SER A 150 14.91 -0.24 2.64
N GLY A 151 14.16 0.38 3.57
CA GLY A 151 12.72 0.58 3.41
C GLY A 151 12.35 1.50 2.23
N ALA A 152 13.11 2.58 2.00
CA ALA A 152 12.90 3.45 0.84
C ALA A 152 13.17 2.72 -0.48
N TRP A 153 14.24 1.92 -0.53
CA TRP A 153 14.55 1.09 -1.68
C TRP A 153 13.47 0.04 -1.96
N ALA A 154 13.04 -0.68 -0.93
CA ALA A 154 11.96 -1.67 -1.05
C ALA A 154 10.64 -1.01 -1.52
N LEU A 155 10.33 0.20 -1.02
CA LEU A 155 9.15 0.96 -1.46
C LEU A 155 9.24 1.34 -2.94
N VAL A 156 10.41 1.78 -3.44
CA VAL A 156 10.59 2.10 -4.87
C VAL A 156 10.35 0.87 -5.74
N LEU A 157 10.93 -0.28 -5.38
CA LEU A 157 10.73 -1.52 -6.13
C LEU A 157 9.26 -1.94 -6.16
N PHE A 158 8.59 -1.91 -5.02
CA PHE A 158 7.17 -2.23 -4.92
C PHE A 158 6.30 -1.23 -5.67
N ALA A 159 6.53 0.08 -5.49
CA ALA A 159 5.75 1.10 -6.18
C ALA A 159 5.91 1.02 -7.70
N SER A 160 7.10 0.70 -8.18
CA SER A 160 7.36 0.51 -9.61
C SER A 160 6.56 -0.67 -10.18
N THR A 161 6.57 -1.82 -9.51
CA THR A 161 5.79 -2.98 -9.96
C THR A 161 4.28 -2.73 -9.89
N MET A 162 3.79 -2.05 -8.85
CA MET A 162 2.38 -1.66 -8.76
C MET A 162 1.99 -0.66 -9.84
N ALA A 163 2.83 0.33 -10.14
CA ALA A 163 2.57 1.31 -11.20
C ALA A 163 2.47 0.63 -12.58
N VAL A 164 3.38 -0.31 -12.89
CA VAL A 164 3.29 -1.12 -14.12
C VAL A 164 1.99 -1.90 -14.17
N GLN A 165 1.62 -2.57 -13.07
CA GLN A 165 0.39 -3.36 -13.00
C GLN A 165 -0.85 -2.48 -13.27
N LEU A 166 -0.97 -1.36 -12.57
CA LEU A 166 -2.10 -0.44 -12.71
C LEU A 166 -2.18 0.16 -14.13
N ALA A 167 -1.03 0.53 -14.71
CA ALA A 167 -0.97 1.10 -16.04
C ALA A 167 -1.35 0.10 -17.16
N THR A 168 -1.18 -1.22 -16.93
CA THR A 168 -1.41 -2.24 -17.97
C THR A 168 -2.69 -3.04 -17.82
N THR A 169 -3.32 -3.05 -16.63
CA THR A 169 -4.44 -3.96 -16.30
C THR A 169 -5.65 -3.85 -17.23
N LEU A 170 -6.08 -2.63 -17.60
CA LEU A 170 -7.32 -2.44 -18.37
C LEU A 170 -7.16 -2.54 -19.90
N HIS A 171 -5.95 -2.58 -20.42
CA HIS A 171 -5.69 -2.57 -21.85
C HIS A 171 -4.54 -3.49 -22.24
N ALA A 172 -4.47 -4.66 -21.60
CA ALA A 172 -3.44 -5.64 -21.87
C ALA A 172 -3.39 -5.99 -23.38
N ASP A 173 -4.54 -6.12 -24.01
CA ASP A 173 -4.63 -6.54 -25.41
C ASP A 173 -4.40 -5.41 -26.42
N SER A 174 -4.48 -4.14 -26.00
CA SER A 174 -4.44 -2.98 -26.91
C SER A 174 -3.12 -2.19 -26.89
N ILE A 175 -2.24 -2.43 -25.91
CA ILE A 175 -1.00 -1.68 -25.74
C ILE A 175 0.20 -2.53 -26.14
N LEU A 176 1.12 -1.93 -26.91
CA LEU A 176 2.35 -2.60 -27.34
C LEU A 176 3.06 -3.32 -26.17
N TRP A 177 3.24 -4.61 -26.30
CA TRP A 177 3.89 -5.50 -25.31
C TRP A 177 3.21 -5.51 -23.93
N ALA A 178 1.92 -5.24 -23.83
CA ALA A 178 1.23 -5.24 -22.56
C ALA A 178 1.26 -6.62 -21.88
N ASP A 179 0.98 -7.69 -22.63
CA ASP A 179 1.05 -9.05 -22.11
C ASP A 179 2.44 -9.40 -21.60
N MET A 180 3.49 -9.01 -22.34
CA MET A 180 4.87 -9.21 -21.91
C MET A 180 5.19 -8.41 -20.65
N ARG A 181 4.69 -7.17 -20.54
CA ARG A 181 4.87 -6.36 -19.31
C ARG A 181 4.19 -7.00 -18.11
N VAL A 182 2.99 -7.53 -18.28
CA VAL A 182 2.28 -8.25 -17.22
C VAL A 182 3.03 -9.53 -16.84
N ALA A 183 3.50 -10.31 -17.83
CA ALA A 183 4.26 -11.52 -17.60
C ALA A 183 5.54 -11.30 -16.79
N VAL A 184 6.25 -10.22 -17.08
CA VAL A 184 7.45 -9.82 -16.33
C VAL A 184 7.08 -9.28 -14.95
N ASN A 185 6.00 -8.52 -14.87
CA ASN A 185 5.66 -7.75 -13.68
C ASN A 185 5.03 -8.59 -12.56
N VAL A 186 4.18 -9.58 -12.89
CA VAL A 186 3.44 -10.36 -11.88
C VAL A 186 4.38 -11.04 -10.87
N PRO A 187 5.39 -11.82 -11.26
CA PRO A 187 6.28 -12.45 -10.28
C PRO A 187 7.17 -11.42 -9.56
N LEU A 188 7.60 -10.33 -10.23
CA LEU A 188 8.36 -9.25 -9.57
C LEU A 188 7.53 -8.52 -8.52
N MET A 189 6.23 -8.36 -8.74
CA MET A 189 5.32 -7.76 -7.77
C MET A 189 5.25 -8.61 -6.49
N GLY A 190 5.11 -9.93 -6.58
CA GLY A 190 5.17 -10.82 -5.43
C GLY A 190 6.46 -10.70 -4.63
N ALA A 191 7.61 -10.70 -5.33
CA ALA A 191 8.92 -10.55 -4.70
C ALA A 191 9.08 -9.16 -4.02
N SER A 192 8.60 -8.08 -4.66
CA SER A 192 8.72 -6.72 -4.13
C SER A 192 7.79 -6.47 -2.94
N ILE A 193 6.59 -7.04 -2.92
CA ILE A 193 5.69 -7.03 -1.76
C ILE A 193 6.38 -7.69 -0.57
N PHE A 194 6.90 -8.90 -0.76
CA PHE A 194 7.60 -9.62 0.29
C PHE A 194 8.80 -8.83 0.80
N HIS A 195 9.59 -8.24 -0.08
CA HIS A 195 10.72 -7.41 0.29
C HIS A 195 10.28 -6.19 1.12
N LEU A 196 9.25 -5.47 0.70
CA LEU A 196 8.77 -4.30 1.44
C LEU A 196 8.30 -4.69 2.85
N PHE A 197 7.43 -5.68 2.98
CA PHE A 197 6.82 -6.04 4.27
C PHE A 197 7.79 -6.71 5.24
N THR A 198 8.89 -7.29 4.76
CA THR A 198 9.96 -7.85 5.59
C THR A 198 11.09 -6.87 5.88
N THR A 199 11.04 -5.66 5.31
CA THR A 199 12.02 -4.60 5.56
C THR A 199 11.41 -3.42 6.32
N TYR A 200 10.11 -3.17 6.15
CA TYR A 200 9.41 -2.05 6.76
C TYR A 200 7.99 -2.46 7.18
N PRO A 201 7.48 -2.02 8.34
CA PRO A 201 8.12 -1.18 9.37
C PRO A 201 9.01 -1.97 10.32
N LEU A 202 8.85 -3.30 10.37
CA LEU A 202 9.53 -4.23 11.24
C LEU A 202 10.38 -5.18 10.41
N GLU A 203 11.67 -5.25 10.72
CA GLU A 203 12.57 -6.21 10.11
C GLU A 203 12.71 -7.43 11.02
N PRO A 204 12.15 -8.60 10.68
CA PRO A 204 12.21 -9.80 11.50
C PRO A 204 13.66 -10.26 11.74
N ALA A 205 13.97 -10.75 12.95
CA ALA A 205 15.31 -11.19 13.30
C ALA A 205 15.89 -12.27 12.35
N TRP A 206 15.04 -13.13 11.77
CA TRP A 206 15.46 -14.14 10.81
C TRP A 206 15.86 -13.53 9.46
N VAL A 207 15.28 -12.40 9.06
CA VAL A 207 15.67 -11.64 7.86
C VAL A 207 17.04 -11.01 8.07
N VAL A 208 17.27 -10.40 9.22
CA VAL A 208 18.56 -9.80 9.58
C VAL A 208 19.68 -10.86 9.57
N ARG A 209 19.41 -12.06 10.07
CA ARG A 209 20.38 -13.17 10.10
C ARG A 209 20.71 -13.73 8.72
N HIS A 210 19.79 -13.66 7.76
CA HIS A 210 19.92 -14.31 6.45
C HIS A 210 19.85 -13.27 5.33
N HIS A 211 20.95 -12.64 4.99
CA HIS A 211 21.04 -11.59 3.95
C HIS A 211 20.49 -12.00 2.57
N ARG A 212 20.35 -13.29 2.29
CA ARG A 212 19.85 -13.83 1.01
C ARG A 212 18.32 -13.97 0.97
N VAL A 213 17.61 -13.71 2.06
CA VAL A 213 16.14 -13.89 2.13
C VAL A 213 15.42 -13.07 1.06
N HIS A 214 15.85 -11.85 0.80
CA HIS A 214 15.27 -11.03 -0.26
C HIS A 214 15.73 -11.44 -1.66
N THR A 215 16.92 -12.04 -1.79
CA THR A 215 17.45 -12.44 -3.11
C THR A 215 16.70 -13.65 -3.69
N VAL A 216 16.28 -14.60 -2.83
CA VAL A 216 15.59 -15.83 -3.27
C VAL A 216 14.27 -15.54 -3.99
N PRO A 217 13.34 -14.71 -3.47
CA PRO A 217 12.12 -14.36 -4.19
C PRO A 217 12.37 -13.70 -5.55
N TYR A 218 13.37 -12.80 -5.65
CA TYR A 218 13.70 -12.19 -6.94
C TYR A 218 14.32 -13.18 -7.92
N ALA A 219 15.17 -14.10 -7.47
CA ALA A 219 15.72 -15.15 -8.31
C ALA A 219 14.62 -16.10 -8.83
N ALA A 220 13.68 -16.47 -7.95
CA ALA A 220 12.50 -17.25 -8.33
C ALA A 220 11.61 -16.49 -9.33
N ALA A 221 11.40 -15.19 -9.12
CA ALA A 221 10.65 -14.35 -10.05
C ALA A 221 11.30 -14.31 -11.44
N VAL A 222 12.63 -14.13 -11.51
CA VAL A 222 13.37 -14.17 -12.78
C VAL A 222 13.25 -15.53 -13.46
N ALA A 223 13.33 -16.63 -12.71
CA ALA A 223 13.13 -17.97 -13.25
C ALA A 223 11.71 -18.18 -13.82
N LEU A 224 10.68 -17.70 -13.11
CA LEU A 224 9.29 -17.73 -13.58
C LEU A 224 9.08 -16.87 -14.84
N ILE A 225 9.68 -15.68 -14.89
CA ILE A 225 9.65 -14.82 -16.09
C ILE A 225 10.27 -15.55 -17.27
N ALA A 226 11.46 -16.14 -17.09
CA ALA A 226 12.11 -16.90 -18.14
C ALA A 226 11.23 -18.09 -18.60
N LEU A 227 10.61 -18.80 -17.66
CA LEU A 227 9.71 -19.92 -17.96
C LEU A 227 8.48 -19.48 -18.77
N VAL A 228 7.86 -18.35 -18.43
CA VAL A 228 6.72 -17.79 -19.18
C VAL A 228 7.15 -17.35 -20.57
N LEU A 229 8.26 -16.62 -20.71
CA LEU A 229 8.71 -16.08 -22.01
C LEU A 229 9.26 -17.16 -22.95
N LEU A 230 9.85 -18.21 -22.40
CA LEU A 230 10.42 -19.31 -23.20
C LEU A 230 9.42 -20.43 -23.48
N ALA A 231 8.26 -20.47 -22.84
CA ALA A 231 7.30 -21.55 -23.01
C ALA A 231 6.87 -21.72 -24.48
N GLU A 232 6.39 -20.64 -25.13
CA GLU A 232 5.97 -20.69 -26.54
C GLU A 232 7.10 -20.99 -27.52
N PRO A 233 8.28 -20.33 -27.45
CA PRO A 233 9.41 -20.67 -28.31
C PRO A 233 9.87 -22.11 -28.20
N LEU A 234 9.66 -22.76 -27.04
CA LEU A 234 10.01 -24.16 -26.80
C LEU A 234 8.85 -25.13 -27.10
N GLY A 235 7.71 -24.65 -27.59
CA GLY A 235 6.55 -25.46 -27.95
C GLY A 235 5.68 -25.91 -26.78
N PHE A 236 5.81 -25.30 -25.61
CA PHE A 236 5.00 -25.57 -24.43
C PHE A 236 3.86 -24.55 -24.26
N SER A 237 2.76 -24.99 -23.66
CA SER A 237 1.69 -24.06 -23.27
C SER A 237 2.15 -23.14 -22.15
N PRO A 238 2.02 -21.80 -22.27
CA PRO A 238 2.38 -20.85 -21.23
C PRO A 238 1.38 -20.82 -20.05
N ALA A 239 0.27 -21.55 -20.12
CA ALA A 239 -0.77 -21.55 -19.09
C ALA A 239 -0.24 -21.97 -17.70
N LEU A 240 0.56 -23.04 -17.64
CA LEU A 240 1.15 -23.49 -16.38
C LEU A 240 2.17 -22.50 -15.81
N PRO A 241 3.16 -21.98 -16.57
CA PRO A 241 4.03 -20.89 -16.11
C PRO A 241 3.28 -19.65 -15.60
N TRP A 242 2.22 -19.26 -16.27
CA TRP A 242 1.36 -18.15 -15.83
C TRP A 242 0.68 -18.46 -14.49
N ALA A 243 0.07 -19.64 -14.37
CA ALA A 243 -0.57 -20.07 -13.11
C ALA A 243 0.44 -20.10 -11.96
N LEU A 244 1.65 -20.60 -12.20
CA LEU A 244 2.73 -20.60 -11.20
C LEU A 244 3.16 -19.19 -10.81
N SER A 245 3.22 -18.25 -11.75
CA SER A 245 3.56 -16.84 -11.48
C SER A 245 2.50 -16.16 -10.61
N PHE A 246 1.23 -16.39 -10.88
CA PHE A 246 0.13 -15.90 -10.05
C PHE A 246 0.13 -16.53 -8.65
N LEU A 247 0.26 -17.86 -8.58
CA LEU A 247 0.33 -18.58 -7.30
C LEU A 247 1.51 -18.10 -6.45
N PHE A 248 2.67 -17.91 -7.06
CA PHE A 248 3.86 -17.37 -6.41
C PHE A 248 3.58 -15.98 -5.81
N THR A 249 2.97 -15.08 -6.59
CA THR A 249 2.64 -13.73 -6.14
C THR A 249 1.62 -13.74 -5.01
N VAL A 250 0.58 -14.55 -5.10
CA VAL A 250 -0.43 -14.72 -4.05
C VAL A 250 0.21 -15.30 -2.78
N ALA A 251 1.03 -16.34 -2.91
CA ALA A 251 1.70 -16.98 -1.78
C ALA A 251 2.64 -16.00 -1.05
N LEU A 252 3.46 -15.23 -1.79
CA LEU A 252 4.34 -14.24 -1.19
C LEU A 252 3.58 -13.08 -0.57
N SER A 253 2.47 -12.65 -1.18
CA SER A 253 1.60 -11.62 -0.60
C SER A 253 0.97 -12.08 0.71
N ALA A 254 0.45 -13.30 0.75
CA ALA A 254 -0.10 -13.91 1.95
C ALA A 254 0.97 -14.09 3.04
N ALA A 255 2.15 -14.58 2.67
CA ALA A 255 3.30 -14.70 3.59
C ALA A 255 3.71 -13.34 4.16
N SER A 256 3.74 -12.30 3.34
CA SER A 256 4.05 -10.93 3.76
C SER A 256 3.08 -10.41 4.82
N ILE A 257 1.79 -10.57 4.58
CA ILE A 257 0.73 -10.17 5.53
C ILE A 257 0.84 -10.99 6.82
N ALA A 258 1.10 -12.30 6.72
CA ALA A 258 1.27 -13.17 7.87
C ALA A 258 2.49 -12.78 8.71
N VAL A 259 3.65 -12.53 8.07
CA VAL A 259 4.87 -12.08 8.76
C VAL A 259 4.62 -10.76 9.49
N LEU A 260 4.04 -9.78 8.81
CA LEU A 260 3.71 -8.49 9.42
C LEU A 260 2.72 -8.67 10.60
N GLY A 261 1.71 -9.52 10.45
CA GLY A 261 0.74 -9.81 11.50
C GLY A 261 1.33 -10.49 12.73
N VAL A 262 2.30 -11.40 12.52
CA VAL A 262 3.03 -12.08 13.61
C VAL A 262 3.97 -11.12 14.32
N GLU A 263 4.80 -10.38 13.57
CA GLU A 263 5.75 -9.42 14.15
C GLU A 263 5.03 -8.30 14.91
N ARG A 264 3.93 -7.79 14.36
CA ARG A 264 3.07 -6.82 15.03
C ARG A 264 2.55 -7.31 16.39
N ARG A 265 2.20 -8.61 16.52
CA ARG A 265 1.74 -9.21 17.79
C ARG A 265 2.86 -9.43 18.79
N ARG A 266 4.09 -9.64 18.32
CA ARG A 266 5.27 -9.85 19.16
C ARG A 266 5.78 -8.57 19.79
N HIS A 267 5.53 -7.42 19.17
CA HIS A 267 5.96 -6.14 19.69
C HIS A 267 4.91 -5.56 20.63
N GLY A 268 5.37 -5.12 21.82
CA GLY A 268 4.56 -4.40 22.80
C GLY A 268 4.09 -3.04 22.27
N ALA A 269 3.29 -2.32 23.06
CA ALA A 269 2.87 -0.97 22.71
C ALA A 269 4.10 -0.04 22.54
N GLY A 270 4.14 0.72 21.45
CA GLY A 270 5.24 1.63 21.14
C GLY A 270 5.26 2.08 19.68
N PRO A 271 6.15 3.02 19.33
CA PRO A 271 6.19 3.63 17.98
C PRO A 271 6.35 2.62 16.84
N MET A 272 7.07 1.52 17.09
CA MET A 272 7.25 0.46 16.07
C MET A 272 5.96 -0.32 15.82
N LYS A 273 5.19 -0.61 16.86
CA LYS A 273 3.88 -1.25 16.72
C LYS A 273 2.90 -0.34 16.01
N ASP A 274 2.89 0.96 16.35
CA ASP A 274 2.03 1.94 15.71
C ASP A 274 2.35 2.05 14.20
N ALA A 275 3.62 2.05 13.84
CA ALA A 275 4.04 2.01 12.43
C ALA A 275 3.59 0.72 11.73
N ALA A 276 3.72 -0.44 12.41
CA ALA A 276 3.25 -1.72 11.88
C ALA A 276 1.72 -1.74 11.74
N ASP A 277 1.00 -1.15 12.68
CA ASP A 277 -0.46 -1.01 12.61
C ASP A 277 -0.88 -0.16 11.42
N VAL A 278 -0.22 0.98 11.16
CA VAL A 278 -0.49 1.83 9.99
C VAL A 278 -0.28 1.06 8.69
N VAL A 279 0.86 0.38 8.54
CA VAL A 279 1.15 -0.40 7.34
C VAL A 279 0.18 -1.55 7.18
N PHE A 280 -0.13 -2.28 8.25
CA PHE A 280 -1.07 -3.39 8.22
C PHE A 280 -2.48 -2.95 7.85
N PHE A 281 -3.00 -1.92 8.50
CA PHE A 281 -4.36 -1.43 8.22
C PHE A 281 -4.46 -0.73 6.88
N SER A 282 -3.43 0.00 6.44
CA SER A 282 -3.42 0.61 5.10
C SER A 282 -3.35 -0.47 4.00
N ALA A 283 -2.58 -1.54 4.21
CA ALA A 283 -2.56 -2.68 3.30
C ALA A 283 -3.92 -3.40 3.24
N LEU A 284 -4.51 -3.66 4.41
CA LEU A 284 -5.84 -4.28 4.48
C LEU A 284 -6.89 -3.41 3.79
N LEU A 285 -6.91 -2.11 4.07
CA LEU A 285 -7.83 -1.15 3.46
C LEU A 285 -7.67 -1.08 1.94
N SER A 286 -6.43 -1.08 1.45
CA SER A 286 -6.13 -0.95 0.03
C SER A 286 -6.38 -2.23 -0.77
N PHE A 287 -6.03 -3.39 -0.21
CA PHE A 287 -6.02 -4.65 -0.98
C PHE A 287 -7.19 -5.57 -0.65
N ALA A 288 -7.77 -5.50 0.56
CA ALA A 288 -8.88 -6.37 0.92
C ALA A 288 -10.13 -6.20 0.03
N PRO A 289 -10.52 -4.98 -0.42
CA PRO A 289 -11.64 -4.83 -1.34
C PRO A 289 -11.42 -5.52 -2.67
N VAL A 290 -10.20 -5.41 -3.23
CA VAL A 290 -9.82 -6.10 -4.48
C VAL A 290 -9.90 -7.60 -4.29
N LEU A 291 -9.28 -8.12 -3.22
CA LEU A 291 -9.27 -9.55 -2.92
C LEU A 291 -10.67 -10.09 -2.65
N LEU A 292 -11.49 -9.33 -1.95
CA LEU A 292 -12.88 -9.71 -1.66
C LEU A 292 -13.71 -9.78 -2.95
N ILE A 293 -13.60 -8.79 -3.82
CA ILE A 293 -14.34 -8.78 -5.10
C ILE A 293 -13.88 -9.94 -5.98
N LEU A 294 -12.57 -10.16 -6.09
CA LEU A 294 -12.02 -11.29 -6.86
C LEU A 294 -12.47 -12.65 -6.29
N LEU A 295 -12.53 -12.79 -4.97
CA LEU A 295 -13.05 -13.99 -4.33
C LEU A 295 -14.54 -14.18 -4.61
N LEU A 296 -15.34 -13.13 -4.50
CA LEU A 296 -16.77 -13.17 -4.79
C LEU A 296 -17.03 -13.49 -6.27
N GLU A 297 -16.27 -12.90 -7.19
CA GLU A 297 -16.33 -13.19 -8.61
C GLU A 297 -16.06 -14.67 -8.88
N TRP A 298 -15.05 -15.23 -8.21
CA TRP A 298 -14.72 -16.65 -8.33
C TRP A 298 -15.81 -17.57 -7.76
N VAL A 299 -16.40 -17.21 -6.62
CA VAL A 299 -17.47 -18.00 -5.95
C VAL A 299 -18.80 -17.88 -6.68
N LEU A 300 -19.16 -16.68 -7.11
CA LEU A 300 -20.45 -16.39 -7.75
C LEU A 300 -20.45 -16.69 -9.26
N VAL A 301 -19.26 -16.94 -9.82
CA VAL A 301 -19.07 -17.12 -11.29
C VAL A 301 -19.71 -15.98 -12.08
N THR A 302 -19.66 -14.76 -11.53
CA THR A 302 -20.28 -13.56 -12.10
C THR A 302 -19.22 -12.47 -12.18
N PRO A 303 -19.02 -11.82 -13.34
CA PRO A 303 -18.04 -10.75 -13.46
C PRO A 303 -18.43 -9.57 -12.58
N LEU A 304 -17.56 -9.21 -11.64
CA LEU A 304 -17.74 -8.08 -10.75
C LEU A 304 -16.75 -6.97 -11.13
N PRO A 305 -17.11 -5.69 -10.94
CA PRO A 305 -16.25 -4.58 -11.32
C PRO A 305 -15.09 -4.39 -10.34
N TYR A 306 -14.17 -5.37 -10.24
CA TYR A 306 -13.00 -5.34 -9.33
C TYR A 306 -12.09 -4.12 -9.59
N TYR A 307 -12.11 -3.59 -10.81
CA TYR A 307 -11.34 -2.40 -11.19
C TYR A 307 -11.75 -1.15 -10.38
N LEU A 308 -12.99 -1.08 -9.86
CA LEU A 308 -13.43 -0.02 -8.95
C LEU A 308 -12.63 -0.05 -7.64
N ALA A 309 -12.34 -1.23 -7.13
CA ALA A 309 -11.55 -1.39 -5.91
C ALA A 309 -10.08 -1.02 -6.11
N LEU A 310 -9.56 -1.11 -7.34
CA LEU A 310 -8.18 -0.69 -7.64
C LEU A 310 -7.94 0.80 -7.41
N LEU A 311 -8.98 1.63 -7.42
CA LEU A 311 -8.84 3.05 -7.11
C LEU A 311 -8.40 3.30 -5.65
N TRP A 312 -8.65 2.36 -4.74
CA TRP A 312 -8.27 2.48 -3.32
C TRP A 312 -6.83 2.15 -3.03
N VAL A 313 -6.20 1.48 -3.95
CA VAL A 313 -4.84 0.99 -3.77
C VAL A 313 -3.83 2.13 -3.54
N PHE A 314 -4.17 3.39 -3.88
CA PHE A 314 -3.32 4.56 -3.62
C PHE A 314 -3.12 4.87 -2.13
N VAL A 315 -4.03 4.45 -1.26
CA VAL A 315 -3.94 4.71 0.18
C VAL A 315 -2.68 4.08 0.78
N PHE A 316 -2.31 2.90 0.28
CA PHE A 316 -1.16 2.17 0.78
C PHE A 316 0.19 2.91 0.58
N PRO A 317 0.59 3.33 -0.64
CA PRO A 317 1.88 3.98 -0.83
C PRO A 317 1.98 5.31 -0.08
N VAL A 318 0.87 6.06 0.02
CA VAL A 318 0.84 7.31 0.77
C VAL A 318 1.07 7.06 2.26
N ALA A 319 0.40 6.07 2.85
CA ALA A 319 0.56 5.72 4.26
C ALA A 319 1.98 5.21 4.57
N VAL A 320 2.50 4.29 3.74
CA VAL A 320 3.86 3.74 3.91
C VAL A 320 4.92 4.81 3.65
N GLY A 321 4.76 5.58 2.58
CA GLY A 321 5.68 6.67 2.24
C GLY A 321 5.77 7.70 3.35
N PHE A 322 4.64 8.11 3.91
CA PHE A 322 4.59 8.99 5.05
C PHE A 322 5.29 8.38 6.28
N GLY A 323 5.04 7.10 6.59
CA GLY A 323 5.68 6.40 7.69
C GLY A 323 7.21 6.32 7.54
N ILE A 324 7.72 6.07 6.32
CA ILE A 324 9.17 6.01 6.05
C ILE A 324 9.81 7.40 6.10
N ALA A 325 9.14 8.42 5.54
CA ALA A 325 9.66 9.80 5.48
C ALA A 325 9.76 10.43 6.86
N ARG A 326 8.81 10.11 7.73
CA ARG A 326 8.62 10.74 9.03
C ARG A 326 8.92 9.82 10.21
N ARG A 327 10.07 9.16 10.29
CA ARG A 327 10.47 8.30 11.43
C ARG A 327 10.50 9.00 12.82
N GLN A 328 10.08 10.25 12.92
CA GLN A 328 10.10 11.07 14.14
C GLN A 328 8.71 11.50 14.62
N LEU A 329 7.63 10.76 14.36
CA LEU A 329 6.32 11.29 14.65
C LEU A 329 5.54 10.59 15.74
N PHE A 330 5.35 11.37 16.74
CA PHE A 330 4.35 11.24 17.81
C PHE A 330 2.88 11.18 17.33
N ASP A 331 2.57 11.35 16.04
CA ASP A 331 1.19 11.49 15.56
C ASP A 331 0.75 10.46 14.51
N VAL A 332 1.50 9.36 14.37
CA VAL A 332 1.14 8.22 13.51
C VAL A 332 -0.23 7.66 13.88
N ARG A 333 -0.57 7.68 15.18
CA ARG A 333 -1.87 7.23 15.71
C ARG A 333 -3.03 8.10 15.18
N ASN A 334 -2.85 9.42 15.10
CA ASN A 334 -3.88 10.33 14.57
C ASN A 334 -4.02 10.23 13.04
N LEU A 335 -2.93 9.98 12.31
CA LEU A 335 -2.98 9.76 10.87
C LEU A 335 -3.58 8.39 10.52
N ALA A 336 -3.23 7.33 11.24
CA ALA A 336 -3.85 6.01 11.11
C ALA A 336 -5.35 6.08 11.41
N LYS A 337 -5.72 6.86 12.42
CA LYS A 337 -7.09 7.16 12.79
C LYS A 337 -7.84 7.86 11.67
N SER A 338 -7.28 8.94 11.13
CA SER A 338 -7.89 9.69 10.03
C SER A 338 -7.97 8.85 8.75
N SER A 339 -6.90 8.13 8.40
CA SER A 339 -6.86 7.29 7.19
C SER A 339 -7.80 6.10 7.29
N ALA A 340 -7.89 5.43 8.46
CA ALA A 340 -8.85 4.35 8.68
C ALA A 340 -10.29 4.86 8.64
N ALA A 341 -10.54 6.08 9.16
CA ALA A 341 -11.85 6.72 9.13
C ALA A 341 -12.29 7.09 7.73
N TYR A 342 -11.44 7.80 7.02
CA TYR A 342 -11.71 8.17 5.63
C TYR A 342 -11.80 6.92 4.75
N GLY A 343 -10.94 5.94 4.96
CA GLY A 343 -10.95 4.69 4.24
C GLY A 343 -12.22 3.87 4.48
N ALA A 344 -12.65 3.69 5.73
CA ALA A 344 -13.89 2.98 6.05
C ALA A 344 -15.13 3.72 5.52
N ALA A 345 -15.16 5.07 5.63
CA ALA A 345 -16.25 5.87 5.08
C ALA A 345 -16.36 5.71 3.57
N THR A 346 -15.22 5.70 2.90
CA THR A 346 -15.20 5.62 1.45
C THR A 346 -15.41 4.17 0.97
N LEU A 347 -14.93 3.12 1.69
CA LEU A 347 -15.31 1.73 1.43
C LEU A 347 -16.84 1.53 1.54
N GLY A 348 -17.45 2.11 2.57
CA GLY A 348 -18.92 2.08 2.71
C GLY A 348 -19.62 2.75 1.52
N ILE A 349 -19.10 3.87 1.05
CA ILE A 349 -19.66 4.62 -0.09
C ILE A 349 -19.41 3.86 -1.39
N THR A 350 -18.20 3.36 -1.63
CA THR A 350 -17.87 2.61 -2.85
C THR A 350 -18.58 1.27 -2.90
N GLY A 351 -18.71 0.57 -1.76
CA GLY A 351 -19.48 -0.66 -1.66
C GLY A 351 -20.98 -0.42 -1.89
N ALA A 352 -21.53 0.65 -1.35
CA ALA A 352 -22.90 1.08 -1.63
C ALA A 352 -23.09 1.42 -3.12
N PHE A 353 -22.13 2.12 -3.72
CA PHE A 353 -22.13 2.47 -5.14
C PHE A 353 -22.03 1.23 -6.04
N ALA A 354 -21.14 0.28 -5.72
CA ALA A 354 -21.01 -0.98 -6.44
C ALA A 354 -22.29 -1.82 -6.34
N LEU A 355 -22.89 -1.91 -5.15
CA LEU A 355 -24.18 -2.55 -4.95
C LEU A 355 -25.28 -1.89 -5.78
N VAL A 356 -25.34 -0.56 -5.78
CA VAL A 356 -26.36 0.18 -6.49
C VAL A 356 -26.19 0.04 -8.01
N ILE A 357 -24.94 0.05 -8.54
CA ILE A 357 -24.67 -0.20 -9.98
C ILE A 357 -25.10 -1.64 -10.34
N THR A 358 -24.76 -2.62 -9.50
CA THR A 358 -25.11 -4.03 -9.75
C THR A 358 -26.64 -4.24 -9.71
N PHE A 359 -27.35 -3.51 -8.83
CA PHE A 359 -28.80 -3.54 -8.77
C PHE A 359 -29.49 -2.66 -9.84
N ALA A 360 -28.79 -1.68 -10.44
CA ALA A 360 -29.36 -0.82 -11.46
C ALA A 360 -29.81 -1.59 -12.70
N ASP A 361 -29.00 -2.54 -13.18
CA ASP A 361 -29.36 -3.41 -14.30
C ASP A 361 -30.61 -4.26 -13.99
N THR A 362 -30.73 -4.70 -12.75
CA THR A 362 -31.91 -5.47 -12.28
C THR A 362 -33.16 -4.59 -12.19
N LEU A 363 -32.99 -3.31 -11.80
CA LEU A 363 -34.09 -2.33 -11.74
C LEU A 363 -34.56 -1.90 -13.14
N VAL A 364 -33.63 -1.66 -14.04
CA VAL A 364 -33.92 -1.33 -15.45
C VAL A 364 -34.70 -2.46 -16.13
N THR A 365 -34.23 -3.70 -15.94
CA THR A 365 -34.87 -4.88 -16.55
C THR A 365 -36.21 -5.26 -15.94
N ARG A 366 -36.42 -5.05 -14.63
CA ARG A 366 -37.66 -5.40 -13.93
C ARG A 366 -38.75 -4.32 -13.95
N PHE A 367 -38.37 -3.05 -13.96
CA PHE A 367 -39.30 -1.92 -13.82
C PHE A 367 -39.47 -1.08 -15.09
N GLY A 368 -38.79 -1.41 -16.19
CA GLY A 368 -38.93 -0.72 -17.48
C GLY A 368 -38.49 0.76 -17.45
N VAL A 369 -37.69 1.14 -16.47
CA VAL A 369 -37.15 2.51 -16.32
C VAL A 369 -36.09 2.72 -17.40
N SER A 370 -36.12 3.87 -18.06
CA SER A 370 -35.09 4.18 -19.07
C SER A 370 -33.70 4.19 -18.42
N GLU A 371 -32.71 3.66 -19.13
CA GLU A 371 -31.31 3.57 -18.65
C GLU A 371 -30.77 4.92 -18.13
N ARG A 372 -31.12 6.03 -18.79
CA ARG A 372 -30.79 7.39 -18.35
C ARG A 372 -31.49 7.81 -17.06
N GLY A 373 -32.77 7.42 -16.89
CA GLY A 373 -33.55 7.71 -15.67
C GLY A 373 -33.01 6.94 -14.46
N ALA A 374 -32.63 5.69 -14.65
CA ALA A 374 -32.01 4.87 -13.61
C ALA A 374 -30.64 5.43 -13.18
N GLN A 375 -29.80 5.86 -14.14
CA GLN A 375 -28.49 6.49 -13.86
C GLN A 375 -28.62 7.80 -13.10
N LEU A 376 -29.58 8.66 -13.46
CA LEU A 376 -29.82 9.93 -12.77
C LEU A 376 -30.40 9.72 -11.36
N ALA A 377 -31.35 8.81 -11.19
CA ALA A 377 -31.89 8.46 -9.89
C ALA A 377 -30.80 7.88 -8.97
N LEU A 378 -29.93 7.06 -9.51
CA LEU A 378 -28.79 6.48 -8.84
C LEU A 378 -27.79 7.55 -8.36
N LEU A 379 -27.43 8.48 -9.25
CA LEU A 379 -26.55 9.60 -8.93
C LEU A 379 -27.17 10.47 -7.83
N PHE A 380 -28.46 10.70 -7.88
CA PHE A 380 -29.19 11.50 -6.88
C PHE A 380 -29.23 10.81 -5.51
N VAL A 381 -29.49 9.49 -5.46
CA VAL A 381 -29.47 8.69 -4.23
C VAL A 381 -28.05 8.63 -3.65
N ALA A 382 -27.04 8.48 -4.49
CA ALA A 382 -25.63 8.49 -4.06
C ALA A 382 -25.24 9.84 -3.45
N LEU A 383 -25.61 10.95 -4.08
CA LEU A 383 -25.38 12.31 -3.56
C LEU A 383 -26.09 12.55 -2.21
N LEU A 384 -27.34 12.07 -2.08
CA LEU A 384 -28.12 12.18 -0.85
C LEU A 384 -27.56 11.34 0.31
N LEU A 385 -27.06 10.15 0.02
CA LEU A 385 -26.52 9.23 1.03
C LEU A 385 -25.05 9.56 1.39
N PHE A 386 -24.33 10.28 0.55
CA PHE A 386 -22.92 10.59 0.77
C PHE A 386 -22.68 11.31 2.09
N ASP A 387 -23.40 12.39 2.34
CA ASP A 387 -23.18 13.25 3.50
C ASP A 387 -23.61 12.60 4.85
N PRO A 388 -24.77 11.94 4.97
CA PRO A 388 -25.14 11.26 6.21
C PRO A 388 -24.27 10.03 6.50
N VAL A 389 -23.84 9.28 5.49
CA VAL A 389 -22.92 8.14 5.69
C VAL A 389 -21.54 8.66 6.12
N ARG A 390 -21.01 9.67 5.46
CA ARG A 390 -19.76 10.32 5.84
C ARG A 390 -19.77 10.81 7.28
N ARG A 391 -20.81 11.54 7.68
CA ARG A 391 -20.93 12.08 9.06
C ARG A 391 -21.05 11.00 10.12
N ARG A 392 -21.82 9.93 9.85
CA ARG A 392 -21.94 8.79 10.77
C ARG A 392 -20.63 8.02 10.91
N MET A 393 -19.91 7.82 9.81
CA MET A 393 -18.60 7.17 9.85
C MET A 393 -17.56 8.03 10.56
N GLN A 394 -17.53 9.35 10.31
CA GLN A 394 -16.68 10.26 11.07
C GLN A 394 -17.01 10.22 12.57
N ALA A 395 -18.28 10.31 12.96
CA ALA A 395 -18.70 10.25 14.36
C ALA A 395 -18.36 8.92 15.05
N LEU A 396 -18.46 7.79 14.31
CA LEU A 396 -18.03 6.47 14.81
C LEU A 396 -16.52 6.43 15.06
N VAL A 397 -15.74 6.98 14.15
CA VAL A 397 -14.28 7.04 14.28
C VAL A 397 -13.86 7.96 15.41
N ASP A 398 -14.44 9.16 15.49
CA ASP A 398 -14.18 10.11 16.58
C ASP A 398 -14.52 9.47 17.94
N ARG A 399 -15.63 8.73 18.02
CA ARG A 399 -16.05 8.02 19.24
C ARG A 399 -15.11 6.90 19.68
N PHE A 400 -14.49 6.20 18.72
CA PHE A 400 -13.51 5.15 19.01
C PHE A 400 -12.14 5.71 19.41
N PHE A 401 -11.82 6.93 18.97
CA PHE A 401 -10.47 7.48 19.04
C PHE A 401 -10.29 8.69 19.95
N ASP A 402 -11.35 9.38 20.39
CA ASP A 402 -11.25 10.62 21.18
C ASP A 402 -11.14 10.42 22.71
N ARG A 403 -11.15 9.17 23.17
CA ARG A 403 -11.06 8.88 24.62
C ARG A 403 -9.77 9.39 25.26
N ASP A 404 -8.68 9.46 24.52
CA ASP A 404 -7.34 9.81 25.06
C ASP A 404 -7.03 11.34 24.98
N ARG A 405 -7.71 12.10 24.15
CA ARG A 405 -7.45 13.55 23.99
C ARG A 405 -7.87 14.41 25.19
N ALA A 406 -8.88 13.98 25.93
CA ALA A 406 -9.34 14.71 27.11
C ALA A 406 -8.30 14.64 28.24
N ALA A 407 -7.74 13.44 28.50
CA ALA A 407 -6.71 13.24 29.50
C ALA A 407 -5.41 14.01 29.19
N TYR A 408 -5.00 14.02 27.90
CA TYR A 408 -3.81 14.75 27.45
C TYR A 408 -3.94 16.27 27.62
N ARG A 409 -5.10 16.86 27.30
CA ARG A 409 -5.35 18.30 27.46
C ARG A 409 -5.37 18.71 28.93
N VAL A 410 -5.92 17.86 29.81
CA VAL A 410 -5.92 18.11 31.25
C VAL A 410 -4.49 18.09 31.78
N ALA A 411 -3.68 17.10 31.41
CA ALA A 411 -2.29 17.00 31.86
C ALA A 411 -1.43 18.20 31.40
N VAL A 412 -1.57 18.63 30.13
CA VAL A 412 -0.84 19.81 29.61
C VAL A 412 -1.28 21.08 30.33
N ARG A 413 -2.56 21.21 30.68
CA ARG A 413 -3.08 22.36 31.41
C ARG A 413 -2.57 22.39 32.87
N GLU A 414 -2.56 21.25 33.54
CA GLU A 414 -2.02 21.11 34.91
C GLU A 414 -0.53 21.44 34.96
N ILE A 415 0.27 21.00 33.95
CA ILE A 415 1.69 21.34 33.84
C ILE A 415 1.85 22.86 33.62
N SER A 416 1.02 23.48 32.77
CA SER A 416 1.09 24.92 32.51
C SER A 416 0.70 25.75 33.72
N GLU A 417 -0.31 25.34 34.49
CA GLU A 417 -0.73 25.99 35.72
C GLU A 417 0.32 25.86 36.83
N ALA A 418 1.03 24.74 36.88
CA ALA A 418 2.16 24.50 37.81
C ALA A 418 3.38 25.38 37.53
N MET A 419 3.66 25.70 36.27
CA MET A 419 4.76 26.59 35.88
C MET A 419 4.56 28.06 36.28
N VAL A 420 3.33 28.48 36.52
CA VAL A 420 3.00 29.87 36.90
C VAL A 420 3.15 30.13 38.39
N SER A 421 3.12 29.08 39.24
CA SER A 421 3.41 29.18 40.66
C SER A 421 4.91 29.12 40.90
N MET A 422 5.53 30.02 41.69
CA MET A 422 6.96 30.02 42.06
C MET A 422 7.33 28.72 42.84
N LEU A 423 7.36 27.61 42.17
CA LEU A 423 7.76 26.32 42.74
C LEU A 423 9.29 26.16 42.61
N SER A 424 9.90 25.45 43.54
CA SER A 424 11.30 25.04 43.41
C SER A 424 11.48 24.16 42.16
N LEU A 425 12.69 24.15 41.62
CA LEU A 425 13.04 23.34 40.42
C LEU A 425 12.70 21.85 40.64
N ASN A 426 12.89 21.34 41.86
CA ASN A 426 12.55 19.97 42.23
C ASN A 426 11.04 19.71 42.23
N GLU A 427 10.21 20.70 42.67
CA GLU A 427 8.76 20.56 42.63
C GLU A 427 8.23 20.58 41.22
N ILE A 428 8.82 21.40 40.31
CA ILE A 428 8.48 21.40 38.89
C ILE A 428 8.82 20.04 38.25
N ALA A 429 10.02 19.52 38.52
CA ALA A 429 10.45 18.23 38.03
C ALA A 429 9.53 17.10 38.52
N ASP A 430 9.18 17.11 39.81
CA ASP A 430 8.29 16.11 40.40
C ASP A 430 6.88 16.14 39.80
N ARG A 431 6.32 17.32 39.56
CA ARG A 431 5.00 17.45 38.90
C ARG A 431 5.02 16.97 37.45
N ILE A 432 6.10 17.23 36.73
CA ILE A 432 6.29 16.70 35.36
C ILE A 432 6.31 15.18 35.41
N LEU A 433 7.07 14.61 36.36
CA LEU A 433 7.18 13.16 36.53
C LEU A 433 5.85 12.51 36.91
N VAL A 434 5.09 13.12 37.84
CA VAL A 434 3.72 12.69 38.20
C VAL A 434 2.81 12.66 36.96
N ALA A 435 2.83 13.72 36.15
CA ALA A 435 2.02 13.77 34.94
C ALA A 435 2.41 12.69 33.92
N LEU A 436 3.70 12.40 33.77
CA LEU A 436 4.21 11.35 32.89
C LEU A 436 3.82 9.95 33.38
N THR A 437 4.00 9.67 34.67
CA THR A 437 3.73 8.32 35.21
C THR A 437 2.24 8.09 35.44
N ASP A 438 1.56 8.97 36.19
CA ASP A 438 0.20 8.72 36.67
C ASP A 438 -0.86 9.04 35.60
N THR A 439 -0.64 10.09 34.81
CA THR A 439 -1.63 10.51 33.79
C THR A 439 -1.35 9.88 32.42
N MET A 440 -0.08 9.82 32.00
CA MET A 440 0.29 9.27 30.70
C MET A 440 0.60 7.75 30.75
N GLY A 441 0.74 7.17 31.95
CA GLY A 441 0.96 5.74 32.16
C GLY A 441 2.34 5.28 31.75
N VAL A 442 3.35 6.13 31.90
CA VAL A 442 4.76 5.80 31.67
C VAL A 442 5.29 5.03 32.86
N GLN A 443 5.99 3.92 32.64
CA GLN A 443 6.47 3.05 33.73
C GLN A 443 7.53 3.74 34.60
N ARG A 444 8.41 4.53 34.00
CA ARG A 444 9.46 5.28 34.70
C ARG A 444 9.85 6.55 33.94
N ALA A 445 10.24 7.56 34.65
CA ALA A 445 10.75 8.80 34.08
C ALA A 445 11.75 9.46 35.02
N VAL A 446 12.70 10.21 34.46
CA VAL A 446 13.71 10.94 35.20
C VAL A 446 13.97 12.29 34.54
N VAL A 447 14.20 13.31 35.40
CA VAL A 447 14.66 14.63 34.95
C VAL A 447 16.12 14.77 35.32
N LEU A 448 16.96 14.96 34.32
CA LEU A 448 18.38 15.28 34.51
C LEU A 448 18.60 16.75 34.19
N LEU A 449 19.34 17.46 35.03
CA LEU A 449 19.73 18.84 34.76
C LEU A 449 21.26 18.96 34.69
N ALA A 450 21.70 19.90 33.89
CA ALA A 450 23.09 20.28 33.83
C ALA A 450 23.50 20.98 35.13
N ASP A 451 24.71 20.70 35.61
CA ASP A 451 25.31 21.42 36.74
C ASP A 451 25.53 22.91 36.39
N GLU A 452 25.84 23.74 37.40
CA GLU A 452 26.04 25.19 37.17
C GLU A 452 27.16 25.52 36.19
N GLU A 453 28.07 24.62 35.94
CA GLU A 453 29.18 24.76 34.99
C GLU A 453 28.85 24.19 33.61
N GLY A 454 27.68 23.57 33.42
CA GLY A 454 27.23 22.95 32.19
C GLY A 454 28.07 21.73 31.75
N ARG A 455 28.72 21.06 32.72
CA ARG A 455 29.67 19.97 32.44
C ARG A 455 29.11 18.57 32.63
N THR A 456 28.06 18.44 33.45
CA THR A 456 27.51 17.12 33.81
C THR A 456 26.00 17.18 33.96
N LEU A 457 25.28 16.23 33.34
CA LEU A 457 23.86 16.02 33.59
C LEU A 457 23.68 15.09 34.79
N ARG A 458 22.90 15.53 35.76
CA ARG A 458 22.59 14.76 37.00
C ARG A 458 21.10 14.64 37.19
N PRO A 459 20.61 13.49 37.68
CA PRO A 459 19.22 13.32 38.03
C PRO A 459 18.85 14.21 39.22
N ILE A 460 17.79 15.01 39.07
CA ILE A 460 17.23 15.86 40.14
C ILE A 460 15.94 15.30 40.68
N ALA A 461 15.20 14.55 39.88
CA ALA A 461 13.99 13.85 40.27
C ALA A 461 13.82 12.60 39.39
N SER A 462 13.35 11.52 39.98
CA SER A 462 13.03 10.26 39.28
C SER A 462 11.74 9.66 39.82
N ARG A 463 11.00 8.94 38.95
CA ARG A 463 9.77 8.25 39.32
C ARG A 463 9.61 6.95 38.52
N GLY A 464 9.18 5.87 39.21
CA GLY A 464 9.07 4.51 38.67
C GLY A 464 9.86 3.52 39.50
N ASP A 465 9.91 2.25 39.06
CA ASP A 465 10.67 1.21 39.73
C ASP A 465 12.18 1.39 39.46
N TRP A 466 12.85 2.10 40.35
CA TRP A 466 14.31 2.19 40.41
C TRP A 466 14.79 1.38 41.62
N ASP A 467 15.98 0.77 41.53
CA ASP A 467 16.55 0.05 42.65
C ASP A 467 16.66 0.94 43.92
N ASP A 468 16.59 0.34 45.09
CA ASP A 468 16.48 1.02 46.40
C ASP A 468 17.56 2.07 46.70
N ASP A 469 18.69 2.03 45.99
CA ASP A 469 19.80 3.00 46.16
C ASP A 469 19.62 4.31 45.36
N GLY A 470 18.52 4.45 44.62
CA GLY A 470 18.25 5.61 43.77
C GLY A 470 19.12 5.66 42.49
N LEU A 471 18.70 6.43 41.51
CA LEU A 471 19.42 6.57 40.25
C LEU A 471 20.68 7.45 40.42
N VAL A 472 21.84 6.85 40.47
CA VAL A 472 23.14 7.54 40.46
C VAL A 472 23.69 7.46 39.04
N LEU A 473 23.50 8.53 38.26
CA LEU A 473 24.01 8.62 36.91
C LEU A 473 24.56 10.03 36.66
N ASP A 474 25.82 10.12 36.30
CA ASP A 474 26.47 11.34 35.88
C ASP A 474 26.84 11.23 34.41
N ILE A 475 26.26 12.05 33.55
CA ILE A 475 26.56 12.08 32.11
C ILE A 475 27.44 13.29 31.84
N PRO A 476 28.75 13.12 31.62
CA PRO A 476 29.66 14.25 31.34
C PRO A 476 29.39 14.88 29.98
N SER A 477 29.68 16.16 29.83
CA SER A 477 29.52 16.90 28.56
C SER A 477 30.40 16.36 27.41
N THR A 478 31.39 15.53 27.74
CA THR A 478 32.22 14.81 26.75
C THR A 478 31.51 13.59 26.16
N HIS A 479 30.42 13.14 26.79
CA HIS A 479 29.66 11.98 26.31
C HIS A 479 28.96 12.28 24.98
N PRO A 480 29.01 11.39 23.98
CA PRO A 480 28.45 11.64 22.65
C PRO A 480 26.96 12.02 22.65
N ILE A 481 26.17 11.49 23.61
CA ILE A 481 24.74 11.80 23.73
C ILE A 481 24.48 13.28 23.95
N TRP A 482 25.36 13.97 24.70
CA TRP A 482 25.27 15.41 24.92
C TRP A 482 25.33 16.21 23.63
N LYS A 483 26.30 15.86 22.79
CA LYS A 483 26.46 16.50 21.47
C LYS A 483 25.24 16.28 20.58
N HIS A 484 24.67 15.07 20.60
CA HIS A 484 23.47 14.78 19.82
C HIS A 484 22.24 15.57 20.30
N LEU A 485 22.02 15.66 21.62
CA LEU A 485 20.93 16.44 22.23
C LEU A 485 21.06 17.93 21.90
N TRP A 486 22.29 18.47 22.02
CA TRP A 486 22.57 19.87 21.74
C TRP A 486 22.47 20.24 20.26
N MET A 487 22.99 19.38 19.35
CA MET A 487 23.02 19.66 17.91
C MET A 487 21.66 19.44 17.24
N ARG A 488 20.96 18.38 17.58
CA ARG A 488 19.69 18.03 16.91
C ARG A 488 18.52 18.83 17.47
N ARG A 489 18.58 19.26 18.73
CA ARG A 489 17.53 20.03 19.40
C ARG A 489 16.14 19.39 19.35
N GLU A 490 16.11 18.11 19.15
CA GLU A 490 14.93 17.28 19.03
C GLU A 490 15.00 16.14 20.02
N ASP A 491 13.86 15.53 20.31
CA ASP A 491 13.80 14.32 21.06
C ASP A 491 14.58 13.19 20.39
N LEU A 492 15.28 12.40 21.18
CA LEU A 492 16.08 11.27 20.74
C LEU A 492 15.50 9.96 21.23
N THR A 493 15.49 8.98 20.37
CA THR A 493 15.14 7.60 20.68
C THR A 493 16.36 6.70 20.44
N ARG A 494 16.35 5.50 21.03
CA ARG A 494 17.41 4.52 20.82
C ARG A 494 17.65 4.21 19.33
N ILE A 495 16.58 4.25 18.53
CA ILE A 495 16.60 3.94 17.09
C ILE A 495 17.35 5.03 16.29
N ASP A 496 17.42 6.25 16.78
CA ASP A 496 18.12 7.34 16.09
C ASP A 496 19.62 7.10 15.98
N PHE A 497 20.15 6.17 16.79
CA PHE A 497 21.55 5.76 16.75
C PHE A 497 21.80 4.49 15.91
N ASP A 498 20.78 3.88 15.32
CA ASP A 498 20.94 2.69 14.46
C ASP A 498 21.75 3.00 13.18
N GLU A 499 21.73 4.24 12.75
CA GLU A 499 22.42 4.73 11.53
C GLU A 499 23.73 5.45 11.82
N GLU A 500 24.12 5.57 13.09
CA GLU A 500 25.40 6.15 13.43
C GLU A 500 26.54 5.27 12.90
N ARG A 501 27.47 5.89 12.16
CA ARG A 501 28.55 5.17 11.47
C ARG A 501 29.64 4.72 12.42
N ASP A 502 29.88 5.52 13.43
CA ASP A 502 30.84 5.20 14.47
C ASP A 502 30.24 4.23 15.46
N VAL A 503 30.81 3.03 15.50
CA VAL A 503 30.31 1.93 16.34
C VAL A 503 30.42 2.26 17.83
N GLU A 504 31.52 2.90 18.25
CA GLU A 504 31.76 3.28 19.62
C GLU A 504 30.77 4.34 20.11
N THR A 505 30.57 5.40 19.33
CA THR A 505 29.55 6.44 19.60
C THR A 505 28.15 5.84 19.66
N ARG A 506 27.84 4.92 18.78
CA ARG A 506 26.54 4.23 18.75
C ARG A 506 26.28 3.41 20.02
N GLU A 507 27.28 2.63 20.43
CA GLU A 507 27.17 1.79 21.64
C GLU A 507 27.07 2.67 22.89
N GLN A 508 27.89 3.67 23.05
CA GLN A 508 27.83 4.60 24.17
C GLN A 508 26.48 5.32 24.27
N CYS A 509 25.95 5.82 23.16
CA CYS A 509 24.64 6.47 23.17
C CYS A 509 23.49 5.51 23.49
N ARG A 510 23.55 4.26 23.02
CA ARG A 510 22.55 3.24 23.34
C ARG A 510 22.59 2.80 24.80
N ASP A 511 23.79 2.73 25.35
CA ASP A 511 24.00 2.34 26.75
C ASP A 511 23.25 3.27 27.72
N ILE A 512 23.16 4.56 27.42
CA ILE A 512 22.35 5.52 28.20
C ILE A 512 20.87 5.13 28.21
N PHE A 513 20.31 4.73 27.08
CA PHE A 513 18.91 4.27 27.03
C PHE A 513 18.70 2.96 27.79
N ASP A 514 19.69 2.08 27.74
CA ASP A 514 19.63 0.79 28.42
C ASP A 514 19.87 0.96 29.94
N THR A 515 20.79 1.82 30.35
CA THR A 515 21.06 2.13 31.76
C THR A 515 19.89 2.83 32.41
N LEU A 516 19.26 3.78 31.72
CA LEU A 516 18.06 4.48 32.20
C LEU A 516 16.77 3.68 31.97
N GLU A 517 16.82 2.58 31.22
CA GLU A 517 15.67 1.81 30.77
C GLU A 517 14.56 2.69 30.15
N VAL A 518 14.96 3.72 29.40
CA VAL A 518 14.05 4.69 28.77
C VAL A 518 13.95 4.49 27.27
N ALA A 519 12.85 4.97 26.72
CA ALA A 519 12.57 4.89 25.29
C ALA A 519 12.83 6.22 24.56
N LEU A 520 12.81 7.34 25.31
CA LEU A 520 12.85 8.68 24.76
C LEU A 520 13.66 9.62 25.67
N LEU A 521 14.50 10.45 25.06
CA LEU A 521 15.19 11.56 25.70
C LEU A 521 14.71 12.87 25.08
N VAL A 522 14.15 13.77 25.89
CA VAL A 522 13.65 15.08 25.48
C VAL A 522 14.55 16.17 26.02
N PRO A 523 15.27 16.95 25.17
CA PRO A 523 16.17 17.99 25.65
C PRO A 523 15.39 19.18 26.21
N ILE A 524 15.84 19.71 27.33
CA ILE A 524 15.40 20.99 27.91
C ILE A 524 16.38 22.06 27.46
N LEU A 525 15.94 22.94 26.58
CA LEU A 525 16.79 23.97 25.95
C LEU A 525 16.38 25.38 26.36
N TYR A 526 17.34 26.24 26.57
CA TYR A 526 17.13 27.68 26.70
C TYR A 526 18.08 28.43 25.76
N GLY A 527 17.51 29.10 24.77
CA GLY A 527 18.31 29.73 23.73
C GLY A 527 19.18 28.73 22.97
N VAL A 528 20.48 28.77 23.16
CA VAL A 528 21.46 27.84 22.55
C VAL A 528 21.96 26.78 23.52
N ASP A 529 21.62 26.88 24.80
CA ASP A 529 22.16 26.04 25.86
C ASP A 529 21.27 24.86 26.19
N LEU A 530 21.84 23.71 26.44
CA LEU A 530 21.19 22.50 26.96
C LEU A 530 21.15 22.60 28.48
N LEU A 531 19.96 22.87 29.05
CA LEU A 531 19.74 22.94 30.49
C LEU A 531 19.55 21.58 31.14
N GLY A 532 19.05 20.61 30.39
CA GLY A 532 18.80 19.29 30.91
C GLY A 532 18.11 18.37 29.93
N VAL A 533 17.62 17.24 30.44
CA VAL A 533 16.97 16.20 29.67
C VAL A 533 15.83 15.57 30.50
N ILE A 534 14.69 15.37 29.90
CA ILE A 534 13.66 14.49 30.45
C ILE A 534 13.78 13.15 29.76
N ALA A 535 14.10 12.13 30.53
CA ALA A 535 14.17 10.76 30.04
C ALA A 535 12.89 10.02 30.40
N VAL A 536 12.25 9.40 29.41
CA VAL A 536 10.91 8.82 29.52
C VAL A 536 10.98 7.35 29.15
N GLY A 537 10.50 6.50 30.05
CA GLY A 537 10.45 5.06 29.89
C GLY A 537 9.37 4.59 28.95
N ARG A 538 9.17 3.30 28.91
CA ARG A 538 8.09 2.69 28.11
C ARG A 538 6.75 2.89 28.82
N LYS A 539 5.69 2.86 28.01
CA LYS A 539 4.32 2.94 28.48
C LYS A 539 3.79 1.54 28.79
#